data_25dc94242ec987a801f3a27a6e9cf02f
#
_entry.id   25dc94242ec987a801f3a27a6e9cf02f
#
_cell.length_a   1.000
_cell.length_b   1.000
_cell.length_c   1.000
_cell.angle_alpha   90.00
_cell.angle_beta   90.00
_cell.angle_gamma   90.00
#
_symmetry.space_group_name_H-M   'P 1'
#
loop_
_entity.id
_entity.type
_entity.pdbx_description
1 polymer ?
#
loop_
_entity_poly.entity_id
_entity_poly.type
_entity_poly.pdbx_seq_one_letter_code
_entity_poly.pdbx_strand_id
1 'polypeptide(L)'
;IRTIVIDADSGHATCGVGGGIVWDSEIKDEYREAMAKAAFMNNASHGYELLETLRLENNEYAWLQQHLERLLASASVLGFEIAEEKIRAALQEHARQHAGEVRRVRMLISRVGVITLSSEALDAPQPIWSRPLPSGIKLSAGILDKIPARKIALADTPVDRHERALHHKTTRRTVYDTHRQQHPEVFDVLLWNQQRELTEFSYGSLVLEIDGQWFTPGLASGLLAGVLRAALIARGEIIEKILTLDDLQRAQSIWFINSVRGWVRVEVVAGVLA
;
A
#
# COMPACT_ATOMS: atom_id res chain seq x y z
N ILE A 1 11.07 -26.85 21.86
CA ILE A 1 11.30 -26.88 20.41
C ILE A 1 9.94 -26.73 19.74
N ARG A 2 9.79 -25.72 18.92
CA ARG A 2 8.53 -25.43 18.19
C ARG A 2 8.51 -26.28 16.93
N THR A 3 7.87 -27.45 17.00
CA THR A 3 7.75 -28.37 15.84
C THR A 3 6.28 -28.48 15.45
N ILE A 4 5.99 -28.30 14.16
CA ILE A 4 4.68 -28.57 13.58
C ILE A 4 4.79 -29.87 12.80
N VAL A 5 3.95 -30.83 13.10
CA VAL A 5 3.79 -32.07 12.33
C VAL A 5 2.54 -31.95 11.50
N ILE A 6 2.67 -32.14 10.19
CA ILE A 6 1.55 -32.12 9.25
C ILE A 6 1.36 -33.55 8.73
N ASP A 7 0.15 -34.06 8.89
CA ASP A 7 -0.26 -35.31 8.30
C ASP A 7 -0.52 -35.09 6.80
N ALA A 8 0.22 -35.81 5.96
CA ALA A 8 0.21 -35.59 4.51
C ALA A 8 -1.10 -35.98 3.84
N ASP A 9 -1.85 -36.94 4.43
CA ASP A 9 -3.08 -37.48 3.85
C ASP A 9 -4.30 -36.64 4.23
N SER A 10 -4.37 -36.18 5.48
CA SER A 10 -5.49 -35.41 6.02
C SER A 10 -5.27 -33.91 6.01
N GLY A 11 -4.03 -33.45 5.85
CA GLY A 11 -3.65 -32.04 5.99
C GLY A 11 -3.72 -31.52 7.44
N HIS A 12 -3.96 -32.40 8.40
CA HIS A 12 -4.09 -32.01 9.82
C HIS A 12 -2.74 -31.65 10.41
N ALA A 13 -2.62 -30.44 10.97
CA ALA A 13 -1.40 -29.95 11.59
C ALA A 13 -1.48 -30.01 13.13
N THR A 14 -0.49 -30.60 13.75
CA THR A 14 -0.35 -30.64 15.21
C THR A 14 0.92 -29.92 15.63
N CYS A 15 0.82 -29.02 16.59
CA CYS A 15 1.96 -28.31 17.18
C CYS A 15 2.02 -28.54 18.69
N GLY A 16 3.12 -29.13 19.15
CA GLY A 16 3.41 -29.22 20.56
C GLY A 16 3.92 -27.88 21.11
N VAL A 17 3.25 -27.34 22.12
CA VAL A 17 3.68 -26.16 22.86
C VAL A 17 3.85 -26.50 24.32
N GLY A 18 4.88 -25.92 24.97
CA GLY A 18 5.16 -26.17 26.37
C GLY A 18 6.40 -25.44 26.84
N GLY A 19 6.69 -25.50 28.12
CA GLY A 19 7.87 -24.98 28.80
C GLY A 19 8.55 -26.04 29.67
N GLY A 20 9.71 -25.71 30.21
CA GLY A 20 10.31 -26.49 31.30
C GLY A 20 9.63 -26.12 32.60
N ILE A 21 9.08 -27.13 33.30
CA ILE A 21 8.51 -26.94 34.65
C ILE A 21 9.64 -27.03 35.65
N VAL A 22 9.78 -26.02 36.50
CA VAL A 22 10.70 -25.99 37.65
C VAL A 22 9.90 -26.05 38.93
N TRP A 23 10.58 -26.25 40.07
CA TRP A 23 9.93 -26.50 41.35
C TRP A 23 8.98 -25.39 41.81
N ASP A 24 9.25 -24.15 41.40
CA ASP A 24 8.49 -22.93 41.76
C ASP A 24 7.51 -22.53 40.64
N SER A 25 7.32 -23.35 39.59
CA SER A 25 6.41 -23.07 38.51
C SER A 25 4.94 -23.07 38.97
N GLU A 26 4.21 -22.02 38.65
CA GLU A 26 2.76 -21.95 38.84
C GLU A 26 2.01 -22.40 37.61
N ILE A 27 1.02 -23.30 37.74
CA ILE A 27 0.26 -23.89 36.65
C ILE A 27 -0.33 -22.81 35.71
N LYS A 28 -0.83 -21.72 36.29
CA LYS A 28 -1.45 -20.62 35.46
C LYS A 28 -0.43 -19.88 34.63
N ASP A 29 0.77 -19.70 35.15
CA ASP A 29 1.82 -18.94 34.45
C ASP A 29 2.48 -19.80 33.39
N GLU A 30 2.72 -21.07 33.65
CA GLU A 30 3.18 -22.05 32.67
C GLU A 30 2.18 -22.20 31.49
N TYR A 31 0.87 -22.26 31.81
CA TYR A 31 -0.15 -22.31 30.78
C TYR A 31 -0.19 -21.02 29.94
N ARG A 32 -0.06 -19.83 30.56
CA ARG A 32 0.03 -18.55 29.83
C ARG A 32 1.28 -18.50 28.95
N GLU A 33 2.42 -18.98 29.46
CA GLU A 33 3.64 -19.04 28.66
C GLU A 33 3.51 -19.99 27.48
N ALA A 34 2.92 -21.18 27.67
CA ALA A 34 2.64 -22.12 26.59
C ALA A 34 1.71 -21.50 25.53
N MET A 35 0.65 -20.81 25.95
CA MET A 35 -0.26 -20.12 25.04
C MET A 35 0.41 -18.93 24.34
N ALA A 36 1.28 -18.17 25.02
CA ALA A 36 2.07 -17.12 24.39
C ALA A 36 3.04 -17.69 23.33
N LYS A 37 3.63 -18.85 23.61
CA LYS A 37 4.46 -19.58 22.63
C LYS A 37 3.65 -20.10 21.43
N ALA A 38 2.34 -20.38 21.61
CA ALA A 38 1.42 -20.77 20.53
C ALA A 38 0.85 -19.58 19.76
N ALA A 39 1.00 -18.35 20.25
CA ALA A 39 0.41 -17.16 19.66
C ALA A 39 0.85 -16.90 18.20
N PHE A 40 2.04 -17.41 17.79
CA PHE A 40 2.48 -17.33 16.40
C PHE A 40 1.53 -18.10 15.43
N MET A 41 0.91 -19.18 15.89
CA MET A 41 -0.08 -19.92 15.07
C MET A 41 -1.37 -19.14 14.93
N ASN A 42 -1.82 -18.45 15.98
CA ASN A 42 -2.98 -17.57 15.91
C ASN A 42 -2.71 -16.34 15.03
N ASN A 43 -1.49 -15.79 15.08
CA ASN A 43 -1.08 -14.70 14.19
C ASN A 43 -0.96 -15.17 12.72
N ALA A 44 -0.69 -16.45 12.47
CA ALA A 44 -0.76 -17.06 11.14
C ALA A 44 -2.21 -17.28 10.66
N SER A 45 -3.16 -17.43 11.58
CA SER A 45 -4.59 -17.64 11.28
C SER A 45 -5.41 -16.34 11.16
N HIS A 46 -4.92 -15.20 11.62
CA HIS A 46 -5.51 -13.89 11.31
C HIS A 46 -5.08 -13.51 9.88
N GLY A 47 -5.75 -14.17 8.94
CA GLY A 47 -5.45 -14.09 7.54
C GLY A 47 -5.67 -12.67 7.01
N TYR A 48 -4.58 -11.99 6.68
CA TYR A 48 -4.67 -10.84 5.80
C TYR A 48 -4.87 -11.33 4.36
N GLU A 49 -5.48 -10.49 3.55
CA GLU A 49 -5.73 -10.73 2.14
C GLU A 49 -4.80 -9.85 1.30
N LEU A 50 -4.50 -10.30 0.10
CA LEU A 50 -3.95 -9.43 -0.92
C LEU A 50 -5.01 -8.40 -1.31
N LEU A 51 -4.57 -7.17 -1.50
CA LEU A 51 -5.45 -6.05 -1.79
C LEU A 51 -4.97 -5.35 -3.06
N GLU A 52 -5.88 -5.14 -4.00
CA GLU A 52 -5.69 -4.18 -5.06
C GLU A 52 -6.83 -3.14 -5.09
N THR A 53 -6.50 -1.96 -5.57
CA THR A 53 -7.49 -0.89 -5.76
C THR A 53 -7.31 -0.35 -7.17
N LEU A 54 -8.32 -0.56 -7.99
CA LEU A 54 -8.30 -0.27 -9.42
C LEU A 54 -9.31 0.83 -9.75
N ARG A 55 -9.06 1.56 -10.82
CA ARG A 55 -10.02 2.46 -11.45
C ARG A 55 -10.64 1.76 -12.65
N LEU A 56 -11.95 1.61 -12.63
CA LEU A 56 -12.76 1.21 -13.78
C LEU A 56 -13.27 2.48 -14.46
N GLU A 57 -13.06 2.61 -15.76
CA GLU A 57 -13.55 3.70 -16.59
C GLU A 57 -13.67 3.20 -18.03
N ASN A 58 -14.76 3.52 -18.73
CA ASN A 58 -15.03 3.07 -20.08
C ASN A 58 -14.94 1.54 -20.26
N ASN A 59 -15.43 0.78 -19.28
CA ASN A 59 -15.39 -0.69 -19.19
C ASN A 59 -13.96 -1.29 -19.11
N GLU A 60 -12.95 -0.48 -18.86
CA GLU A 60 -11.56 -0.90 -18.77
C GLU A 60 -10.97 -0.55 -17.39
N TYR A 61 -10.09 -1.39 -16.91
CA TYR A 61 -9.33 -1.11 -15.70
C TYR A 61 -8.01 -0.42 -16.04
N ALA A 62 -7.84 0.79 -15.54
CA ALA A 62 -6.59 1.53 -15.71
C ALA A 62 -5.42 0.73 -15.10
N TRP A 63 -4.33 0.55 -15.86
CA TRP A 63 -3.10 -0.12 -15.40
C TRP A 63 -3.30 -1.57 -14.96
N LEU A 64 -4.28 -2.28 -15.51
CA LEU A 64 -4.61 -3.65 -15.08
C LEU A 64 -3.41 -4.58 -15.08
N GLN A 65 -2.60 -4.54 -16.13
CA GLN A 65 -1.44 -5.43 -16.25
C GLN A 65 -0.44 -5.20 -15.10
N GLN A 66 -0.11 -3.95 -14.78
CA GLN A 66 0.81 -3.59 -13.71
C GLN A 66 0.26 -3.93 -12.31
N HIS A 67 -1.05 -3.81 -12.13
CA HIS A 67 -1.71 -4.26 -10.90
C HIS A 67 -1.61 -5.77 -10.73
N LEU A 68 -1.81 -6.54 -11.79
CA LEU A 68 -1.68 -7.99 -11.76
C LEU A 68 -0.24 -8.43 -11.53
N GLU A 69 0.73 -7.81 -12.16
CA GLU A 69 2.16 -8.10 -11.94
C GLU A 69 2.56 -7.90 -10.47
N ARG A 70 2.17 -6.78 -9.85
CA ARG A 70 2.42 -6.52 -8.43
C ARG A 70 1.73 -7.54 -7.53
N LEU A 71 0.48 -7.86 -7.84
CA LEU A 71 -0.33 -8.83 -7.11
C LEU A 71 0.31 -10.23 -7.15
N LEU A 72 0.69 -10.70 -8.35
CA LEU A 72 1.33 -12.00 -8.57
C LEU A 72 2.69 -12.09 -7.87
N ALA A 73 3.50 -11.05 -7.95
CA ALA A 73 4.76 -10.96 -7.23
C ALA A 73 4.56 -11.07 -5.71
N SER A 74 3.58 -10.35 -5.17
CA SER A 74 3.24 -10.43 -3.75
C SER A 74 2.70 -11.81 -3.36
N ALA A 75 1.85 -12.41 -4.19
CA ALA A 75 1.30 -13.75 -3.96
C ALA A 75 2.40 -14.80 -3.87
N SER A 76 3.35 -14.76 -4.79
CA SER A 76 4.50 -15.67 -4.80
C SER A 76 5.33 -15.56 -3.51
N VAL A 77 5.64 -14.35 -3.06
CA VAL A 77 6.45 -14.12 -1.84
C VAL A 77 5.70 -14.50 -0.57
N LEU A 78 4.39 -14.25 -0.53
CA LEU A 78 3.56 -14.42 0.66
C LEU A 78 2.85 -15.78 0.72
N GLY A 79 2.99 -16.63 -0.29
CA GLY A 79 2.41 -17.97 -0.35
C GLY A 79 0.90 -17.97 -0.53
N PHE A 80 0.37 -17.12 -1.42
CA PHE A 80 -1.03 -17.12 -1.81
C PHE A 80 -1.24 -17.96 -3.06
N GLU A 81 -2.30 -18.76 -3.08
CA GLU A 81 -2.72 -19.52 -4.26
C GLU A 81 -3.64 -18.65 -5.11
N ILE A 82 -3.16 -18.20 -6.25
CA ILE A 82 -3.96 -17.36 -7.15
C ILE A 82 -3.86 -17.86 -8.59
N ALA A 83 -4.98 -17.72 -9.31
CA ALA A 83 -5.07 -18.01 -10.74
C ALA A 83 -5.41 -16.70 -11.46
N GLU A 84 -4.48 -16.18 -12.26
CA GLU A 84 -4.64 -14.92 -12.98
C GLU A 84 -5.88 -14.92 -13.87
N GLU A 85 -6.18 -16.03 -14.54
CA GLU A 85 -7.36 -16.18 -15.41
C GLU A 85 -8.67 -15.96 -14.66
N LYS A 86 -8.75 -16.47 -13.41
CA LYS A 86 -9.92 -16.26 -12.56
C LYS A 86 -10.09 -14.81 -12.16
N ILE A 87 -8.97 -14.12 -11.87
CA ILE A 87 -8.98 -12.69 -11.53
C ILE A 87 -9.46 -11.88 -12.74
N ARG A 88 -8.90 -12.14 -13.92
CA ARG A 88 -9.31 -11.44 -15.15
C ARG A 88 -10.78 -11.67 -15.47
N ALA A 89 -11.27 -12.90 -15.34
CA ALA A 89 -12.67 -13.22 -15.55
C ALA A 89 -13.60 -12.50 -14.57
N ALA A 90 -13.25 -12.46 -13.27
CA ALA A 90 -14.04 -11.76 -12.25
C ALA A 90 -14.07 -10.24 -12.51
N LEU A 91 -12.93 -9.63 -12.85
CA LEU A 91 -12.85 -8.21 -13.18
C LEU A 91 -13.63 -7.87 -14.45
N GLN A 92 -13.56 -8.72 -15.48
CA GLN A 92 -14.31 -8.51 -16.73
C GLN A 92 -15.83 -8.59 -16.50
N GLU A 93 -16.29 -9.52 -15.67
CA GLU A 93 -17.70 -9.62 -15.30
C GLU A 93 -18.16 -8.39 -14.51
N HIS A 94 -17.35 -7.95 -13.54
CA HIS A 94 -17.63 -6.74 -12.77
C HIS A 94 -17.69 -5.49 -13.68
N ALA A 95 -16.80 -5.37 -14.68
CA ALA A 95 -16.82 -4.25 -15.62
C ALA A 95 -18.10 -4.22 -16.47
N ARG A 96 -18.60 -5.40 -16.90
CA ARG A 96 -19.88 -5.50 -17.62
C ARG A 96 -21.08 -5.05 -16.79
N GLN A 97 -21.09 -5.38 -15.49
CA GLN A 97 -22.18 -5.00 -14.58
C GLN A 97 -22.20 -3.49 -14.31
N HIS A 98 -21.10 -2.79 -14.54
CA HIS A 98 -20.93 -1.35 -14.29
C HIS A 98 -20.57 -0.57 -15.56
N ALA A 99 -21.12 -1.00 -16.68
CA ALA A 99 -20.84 -0.38 -17.98
C ALA A 99 -21.19 1.13 -18.00
N GLY A 100 -20.23 1.93 -18.44
CA GLY A 100 -20.39 3.40 -18.54
C GLY A 100 -20.18 4.15 -17.22
N GLU A 101 -19.89 3.48 -16.12
CA GLU A 101 -19.61 4.10 -14.83
C GLU A 101 -18.10 4.28 -14.61
N VAL A 102 -17.74 5.31 -13.82
CA VAL A 102 -16.38 5.47 -13.30
C VAL A 102 -16.38 5.02 -11.84
N ARG A 103 -15.59 3.98 -11.52
CA ARG A 103 -15.64 3.37 -10.20
C ARG A 103 -14.24 3.14 -9.62
N ARG A 104 -14.17 3.25 -8.30
CA ARG A 104 -13.07 2.69 -7.50
C ARG A 104 -13.43 1.25 -7.15
N VAL A 105 -12.66 0.32 -7.64
CA VAL A 105 -12.85 -1.11 -7.41
C VAL A 105 -11.79 -1.61 -6.43
N ARG A 106 -12.24 -2.18 -5.33
CA ARG A 106 -11.40 -2.85 -4.34
C ARG A 106 -11.48 -4.35 -4.57
N MET A 107 -10.36 -4.97 -4.81
CA MET A 107 -10.21 -6.41 -4.98
C MET A 107 -9.44 -6.98 -3.80
N LEU A 108 -10.01 -7.99 -3.16
CA LEU A 108 -9.38 -8.77 -2.10
C LEU A 108 -9.22 -10.20 -2.59
N ILE A 109 -8.08 -10.80 -2.24
CA ILE A 109 -7.82 -12.21 -2.55
C ILE A 109 -7.35 -12.88 -1.28
N SER A 110 -8.08 -13.90 -0.85
CA SER A 110 -7.74 -14.73 0.29
C SER A 110 -6.55 -15.65 -0.03
N ARG A 111 -5.94 -16.22 1.00
CA ARG A 111 -4.80 -17.13 0.83
C ARG A 111 -5.08 -18.32 -0.08
N VAL A 112 -6.32 -18.79 -0.11
CA VAL A 112 -6.78 -19.93 -0.93
C VAL A 112 -7.41 -19.48 -2.26
N GLY A 113 -7.17 -18.24 -2.69
CA GLY A 113 -7.57 -17.75 -4.00
C GLY A 113 -9.04 -17.32 -4.13
N VAL A 114 -9.79 -17.14 -3.04
CA VAL A 114 -11.14 -16.56 -3.11
C VAL A 114 -11.03 -15.07 -3.42
N ILE A 115 -11.69 -14.63 -4.49
CA ILE A 115 -11.70 -13.25 -4.97
C ILE A 115 -12.98 -12.57 -4.50
N THR A 116 -12.84 -11.42 -3.85
CA THR A 116 -13.94 -10.54 -3.45
C THR A 116 -13.77 -9.18 -4.11
N LEU A 117 -14.78 -8.72 -4.84
CA LEU A 117 -14.82 -7.40 -5.45
C LEU A 117 -15.86 -6.54 -4.76
N SER A 118 -15.50 -5.32 -4.44
CA SER A 118 -16.41 -4.26 -4.01
C SER A 118 -16.08 -2.98 -4.74
N SER A 119 -17.07 -2.16 -5.04
CA SER A 119 -16.81 -0.93 -5.77
C SER A 119 -17.75 0.19 -5.35
N GLU A 120 -17.26 1.41 -5.47
CA GLU A 120 -18.00 2.64 -5.27
C GLU A 120 -17.81 3.57 -6.46
N ALA A 121 -18.82 4.39 -6.75
CA ALA A 121 -18.71 5.42 -7.77
C ALA A 121 -17.58 6.39 -7.40
N LEU A 122 -16.77 6.74 -8.38
CA LEU A 122 -15.85 7.85 -8.25
C LEU A 122 -16.55 9.12 -8.72
N ASP A 123 -16.54 10.15 -7.87
CA ASP A 123 -16.85 11.50 -8.31
C ASP A 123 -16.03 11.83 -9.55
N ALA A 124 -16.63 12.55 -10.50
CA ALA A 124 -16.06 12.81 -11.81
C ALA A 124 -14.57 13.16 -11.73
N PRO A 125 -13.74 12.56 -12.59
CA PRO A 125 -12.30 12.74 -12.51
C PRO A 125 -11.96 14.23 -12.62
N GLN A 126 -11.03 14.68 -11.79
CA GLN A 126 -10.34 15.94 -12.07
C GLN A 126 -9.77 15.83 -13.49
N PRO A 127 -10.14 16.72 -14.43
CA PRO A 127 -10.05 16.43 -15.88
C PRO A 127 -8.66 16.16 -16.43
N ILE A 128 -7.62 16.51 -15.72
CA ILE A 128 -6.23 16.48 -16.21
C ILE A 128 -5.47 15.21 -15.77
N TRP A 129 -5.94 14.46 -14.76
CA TRP A 129 -5.08 13.56 -13.99
C TRP A 129 -5.51 12.10 -13.96
N SER A 130 -6.58 11.76 -14.65
CA SER A 130 -7.10 10.39 -14.70
C SER A 130 -6.42 9.50 -15.74
N ARG A 131 -5.61 10.08 -16.63
CA ARG A 131 -4.85 9.34 -17.64
C ARG A 131 -3.36 9.58 -17.46
N PRO A 132 -2.49 8.64 -17.90
CA PRO A 132 -1.07 8.92 -18.03
C PRO A 132 -0.91 10.23 -18.77
N LEU A 133 -0.18 11.18 -18.19
CA LEU A 133 0.17 12.41 -18.90
C LEU A 133 0.82 12.02 -20.24
N PRO A 134 0.40 12.57 -21.37
CA PRO A 134 1.12 12.35 -22.61
C PRO A 134 2.58 12.70 -22.39
N SER A 135 3.48 11.82 -22.85
CA SER A 135 4.92 12.06 -22.76
C SER A 135 5.25 13.45 -23.30
N GLY A 136 5.92 14.28 -22.48
CA GLY A 136 6.34 15.63 -22.86
C GLY A 136 5.53 16.80 -22.31
N ILE A 137 4.42 16.58 -21.60
CA ILE A 137 3.75 17.67 -20.87
C ILE A 137 4.53 17.96 -19.58
N LYS A 138 5.39 18.96 -19.63
CA LYS A 138 5.87 19.64 -18.42
C LYS A 138 4.72 20.49 -17.89
N LEU A 139 4.29 20.22 -16.66
CA LEU A 139 3.32 21.09 -16.00
C LEU A 139 3.95 22.48 -15.84
N SER A 140 3.38 23.48 -16.49
CA SER A 140 3.81 24.85 -16.28
C SER A 140 3.37 25.31 -14.88
N ALA A 141 4.20 26.07 -14.17
CA ALA A 141 3.89 26.60 -12.85
C ALA A 141 2.50 27.26 -12.78
N GLY A 142 2.06 27.95 -13.81
CA GLY A 142 0.76 28.62 -13.84
C GLY A 142 -0.46 27.68 -13.95
N ILE A 143 -0.28 26.40 -14.28
CA ILE A 143 -1.35 25.39 -14.19
C ILE A 143 -1.40 24.83 -12.77
N LEU A 144 -0.24 24.63 -12.15
CA LEU A 144 -0.13 24.11 -10.78
C LEU A 144 -0.83 25.00 -9.75
N ASP A 145 -0.68 26.32 -9.89
CA ASP A 145 -1.27 27.29 -8.96
C ASP A 145 -2.81 27.28 -8.97
N LYS A 146 -3.42 26.77 -10.01
CA LYS A 146 -4.88 26.63 -10.14
C LYS A 146 -5.43 25.34 -9.52
N ILE A 147 -4.57 24.40 -9.12
CA ILE A 147 -4.99 23.13 -8.51
C ILE A 147 -4.99 23.29 -7.00
N PRO A 148 -6.16 23.18 -6.33
CA PRO A 148 -6.22 23.29 -4.88
C PRO A 148 -5.39 22.17 -4.24
N ALA A 149 -4.53 22.55 -3.29
CA ALA A 149 -3.77 21.60 -2.51
C ALA A 149 -4.63 20.98 -1.40
N ARG A 150 -4.45 19.67 -1.17
CA ARG A 150 -5.03 18.97 -0.02
C ARG A 150 -4.05 19.00 1.15
N LYS A 151 -4.55 19.20 2.35
CA LYS A 151 -3.73 19.20 3.57
C LYS A 151 -3.29 17.79 3.92
N ILE A 152 -2.00 17.63 4.21
CA ILE A 152 -1.40 16.38 4.70
C ILE A 152 -0.64 16.65 5.99
N ALA A 153 -0.46 15.60 6.80
CA ALA A 153 0.47 15.61 7.93
C ALA A 153 1.74 14.81 7.59
N LEU A 154 2.83 15.11 8.26
CA LEU A 154 3.98 14.23 8.37
C LEU A 154 3.73 13.28 9.55
N ALA A 155 4.10 12.01 9.42
CA ALA A 155 3.99 11.04 10.52
C ALA A 155 4.81 11.50 11.74
N ASP A 156 4.27 11.37 12.94
CA ASP A 156 4.92 11.81 14.19
C ASP A 156 6.14 10.93 14.53
N THR A 157 6.13 9.67 14.08
CA THR A 157 7.19 8.70 14.31
C THR A 157 7.60 7.99 13.03
N PRO A 158 8.88 7.56 12.91
CA PRO A 158 9.36 6.86 11.73
C PRO A 158 8.80 5.45 11.63
N VAL A 159 8.67 4.95 10.39
CA VAL A 159 8.39 3.55 10.10
C VAL A 159 9.68 2.74 9.98
N ASP A 160 9.61 1.45 10.27
CA ASP A 160 10.71 0.53 9.95
C ASP A 160 10.66 0.18 8.46
N ARG A 161 11.69 0.61 7.72
CA ARG A 161 11.79 0.32 6.27
C ARG A 161 11.78 -1.16 5.91
N HIS A 162 12.05 -2.06 6.88
CA HIS A 162 12.05 -3.50 6.69
C HIS A 162 10.69 -4.15 7.03
N GLU A 163 9.69 -3.35 7.47
CA GLU A 163 8.35 -3.86 7.75
C GLU A 163 7.71 -4.41 6.46
N ARG A 164 7.38 -5.70 6.46
CA ARG A 164 6.84 -6.40 5.27
C ARG A 164 5.55 -5.78 4.75
N ALA A 165 4.75 -5.16 5.61
CA ALA A 165 3.51 -4.50 5.23
C ALA A 165 3.72 -3.29 4.31
N LEU A 166 4.92 -2.68 4.29
CA LEU A 166 5.27 -1.59 3.39
C LEU A 166 5.59 -2.08 1.96
N HIS A 167 6.01 -3.33 1.80
CA HIS A 167 6.46 -3.86 0.52
C HIS A 167 5.35 -4.62 -0.25
N HIS A 168 4.28 -5.02 0.45
CA HIS A 168 3.20 -5.80 -0.14
C HIS A 168 1.84 -5.18 0.15
N LYS A 169 1.03 -5.00 -0.88
CA LYS A 169 -0.31 -4.42 -0.74
C LYS A 169 -1.29 -5.46 -0.20
N THR A 170 -1.57 -5.38 1.11
CA THR A 170 -2.43 -6.32 1.82
C THR A 170 -3.43 -5.59 2.70
N THR A 171 -4.37 -6.32 3.30
CA THR A 171 -5.29 -5.79 4.32
C THR A 171 -4.61 -5.60 5.69
N ARG A 172 -3.37 -6.07 5.87
CA ARG A 172 -2.57 -5.79 7.07
C ARG A 172 -1.98 -4.39 7.00
N ARG A 173 -2.75 -3.40 7.47
CA ARG A 173 -2.45 -1.98 7.33
C ARG A 173 -2.15 -1.26 8.65
N THR A 174 -1.88 -2.00 9.71
CA THR A 174 -1.70 -1.44 11.06
C THR A 174 -0.71 -0.26 11.08
N VAL A 175 0.41 -0.37 10.36
CA VAL A 175 1.43 0.68 10.28
C VAL A 175 0.87 1.99 9.70
N TYR A 176 0.06 1.90 8.66
CA TYR A 176 -0.59 3.07 8.04
C TYR A 176 -1.73 3.62 8.89
N ASP A 177 -2.56 2.72 9.42
CA ASP A 177 -3.77 3.08 10.16
C ASP A 177 -3.43 3.77 11.49
N THR A 178 -2.34 3.35 12.16
CA THR A 178 -1.83 4.01 13.36
C THR A 178 -1.49 5.48 13.11
N HIS A 179 -0.72 5.78 12.06
CA HIS A 179 -0.35 7.17 11.73
C HIS A 179 -1.57 7.98 11.27
N ARG A 180 -2.49 7.37 10.51
CA ARG A 180 -3.71 8.06 10.09
C ARG A 180 -4.65 8.42 11.23
N GLN A 181 -4.75 7.56 12.24
CA GLN A 181 -5.58 7.82 13.43
C GLN A 181 -5.09 9.01 14.25
N GLN A 182 -3.80 9.33 14.19
CA GLN A 182 -3.20 10.49 14.83
C GLN A 182 -3.56 11.82 14.14
N HIS A 183 -3.93 11.76 12.86
CA HIS A 183 -4.23 12.92 12.00
C HIS A 183 -5.54 12.71 11.21
N PRO A 184 -6.70 12.57 11.86
CA PRO A 184 -7.96 12.25 11.18
C PRO A 184 -8.49 13.37 10.28
N GLU A 185 -8.04 14.62 10.49
CA GLU A 185 -8.49 15.82 9.80
C GLU A 185 -7.82 16.08 8.46
N VAL A 186 -6.72 15.36 8.15
CA VAL A 186 -5.97 15.59 6.92
C VAL A 186 -6.36 14.62 5.80
N PHE A 187 -6.01 14.97 4.58
CA PHE A 187 -6.22 14.12 3.40
C PHE A 187 -5.46 12.80 3.49
N ASP A 188 -4.17 12.86 3.85
CA ASP A 188 -3.32 11.68 4.04
C ASP A 188 -2.12 12.02 4.94
N VAL A 189 -1.36 11.00 5.36
CA VAL A 189 -0.16 11.14 6.17
C VAL A 189 1.04 10.69 5.36
N LEU A 190 2.06 11.54 5.28
CA LEU A 190 3.35 11.23 4.67
C LEU A 190 4.24 10.53 5.68
N LEU A 191 4.74 9.35 5.32
CA LEU A 191 5.59 8.53 6.17
C LEU A 191 7.08 8.79 5.88
N TRP A 192 7.92 8.52 6.86
CA TRP A 192 9.38 8.60 6.79
C TRP A 192 10.00 7.50 7.65
N ASN A 193 11.24 7.09 7.37
CA ASN A 193 11.92 5.99 8.04
C ASN A 193 12.95 6.45 9.08
N GLN A 194 13.56 5.51 9.82
CA GLN A 194 14.54 5.81 10.87
C GLN A 194 15.81 6.52 10.35
N GLN A 195 16.09 6.47 9.05
CA GLN A 195 17.19 7.20 8.41
C GLN A 195 16.79 8.63 8.00
N ARG A 196 15.59 9.10 8.42
CA ARG A 196 15.00 10.39 8.04
C ARG A 196 14.74 10.52 6.53
N GLU A 197 14.58 9.39 5.84
CA GLU A 197 14.20 9.35 4.44
C GLU A 197 12.67 9.33 4.32
N LEU A 198 12.13 10.12 3.40
CA LEU A 198 10.71 10.08 3.04
C LEU A 198 10.40 8.75 2.34
N THR A 199 9.21 8.23 2.59
CA THR A 199 8.78 6.97 2.00
C THR A 199 7.55 7.17 1.10
N GLU A 200 6.36 7.07 1.63
CA GLU A 200 5.11 7.16 0.88
C GLU A 200 3.98 7.74 1.73
N PHE A 201 2.86 8.02 1.12
CA PHE A 201 1.61 8.26 1.82
C PHE A 201 0.92 6.95 2.19
N SER A 202 -0.04 7.00 3.12
CA SER A 202 -0.75 5.78 3.51
C SER A 202 -1.57 5.14 2.37
N TYR A 203 -1.94 5.91 1.35
CA TYR A 203 -2.71 5.45 0.18
C TYR A 203 -2.08 5.79 -1.18
N GLY A 204 -0.90 6.34 -1.22
CA GLY A 204 -0.25 6.74 -2.46
C GLY A 204 1.24 6.95 -2.35
N SER A 205 1.89 7.13 -3.49
CA SER A 205 3.33 7.43 -3.54
C SER A 205 3.56 8.95 -3.51
N LEU A 206 4.73 9.33 -3.00
CA LEU A 206 5.20 10.72 -2.97
C LEU A 206 5.91 11.09 -4.27
N VAL A 207 5.65 12.30 -4.75
CA VAL A 207 6.51 12.98 -5.74
C VAL A 207 6.80 14.39 -5.25
N LEU A 208 8.07 14.80 -5.30
CA LEU A 208 8.55 16.15 -5.02
C LEU A 208 9.06 16.80 -6.29
N GLU A 209 8.75 18.06 -6.49
CA GLU A 209 9.41 18.91 -7.47
C GLU A 209 10.55 19.69 -6.77
N ILE A 210 11.78 19.48 -7.24
CA ILE A 210 12.98 20.14 -6.71
C ILE A 210 13.81 20.61 -7.91
N ASP A 211 14.11 21.89 -7.97
CA ASP A 211 14.89 22.53 -9.06
C ASP A 211 14.32 22.22 -10.46
N GLY A 212 12.98 22.17 -10.58
CA GLY A 212 12.26 21.90 -11.82
C GLY A 212 12.32 20.44 -12.29
N GLN A 213 12.81 19.54 -11.44
CA GLN A 213 12.80 18.09 -11.67
C GLN A 213 11.89 17.38 -10.69
N TRP A 214 11.37 16.21 -11.11
CA TRP A 214 10.39 15.45 -10.35
C TRP A 214 11.01 14.18 -9.78
N PHE A 215 11.00 14.06 -8.46
CA PHE A 215 11.62 12.96 -7.74
C PHE A 215 10.61 12.17 -6.91
N THR A 216 10.84 10.86 -6.79
CA THR A 216 10.07 9.96 -5.92
C THR A 216 11.02 9.12 -5.07
N PRO A 217 10.66 8.77 -3.83
CA PRO A 217 11.52 7.93 -2.98
C PRO A 217 11.82 6.57 -3.60
N GLY A 218 13.03 6.05 -3.35
CA GLY A 218 13.46 4.73 -3.75
C GLY A 218 12.80 3.61 -2.94
N LEU A 219 12.57 2.44 -3.54
CA LEU A 219 12.00 1.29 -2.84
C LEU A 219 12.81 0.88 -1.61
N ALA A 220 14.12 1.10 -1.62
CA ALA A 220 15.02 0.82 -0.49
C ALA A 220 14.71 1.65 0.76
N SER A 221 14.01 2.77 0.64
CA SER A 221 13.56 3.59 1.77
C SER A 221 12.37 2.96 2.53
N GLY A 222 11.77 1.87 2.01
CA GLY A 222 10.66 1.15 2.65
C GLY A 222 9.30 1.70 2.24
N LEU A 223 8.84 1.35 1.05
CA LEU A 223 7.55 1.76 0.50
C LEU A 223 7.01 0.74 -0.50
N LEU A 224 5.73 0.84 -0.77
CA LEU A 224 5.07 0.01 -1.75
C LEU A 224 5.49 0.38 -3.18
N ALA A 225 5.73 -0.61 -4.04
CA ALA A 225 5.90 -0.39 -5.47
C ALA A 225 4.58 0.09 -6.12
N GLY A 226 4.32 1.39 -6.04
CA GLY A 226 3.10 2.01 -6.57
C GLY A 226 2.99 1.85 -8.09
N VAL A 227 1.83 1.41 -8.59
CA VAL A 227 1.62 1.14 -10.03
C VAL A 227 1.81 2.39 -10.86
N LEU A 228 1.18 3.51 -10.51
CA LEU A 228 1.37 4.77 -11.24
C LEU A 228 2.82 5.28 -11.10
N ARG A 229 3.42 5.16 -9.90
CA ARG A 229 4.83 5.50 -9.67
C ARG A 229 5.74 4.76 -10.63
N ALA A 230 5.61 3.43 -10.71
CA ALA A 230 6.44 2.59 -11.60
C ALA A 230 6.27 2.98 -13.07
N ALA A 231 5.04 3.26 -13.52
CA ALA A 231 4.77 3.68 -14.88
C ALA A 231 5.41 5.04 -15.22
N LEU A 232 5.39 6.00 -14.29
CA LEU A 232 6.01 7.32 -14.49
C LEU A 232 7.54 7.24 -14.52
N ILE A 233 8.15 6.37 -13.68
CA ILE A 233 9.59 6.09 -13.73
C ILE A 233 9.97 5.48 -15.08
N ALA A 234 9.24 4.45 -15.53
CA ALA A 234 9.50 3.78 -16.81
C ALA A 234 9.42 4.72 -18.02
N ARG A 235 8.65 5.83 -17.91
CA ARG A 235 8.54 6.86 -18.94
C ARG A 235 9.58 7.99 -18.80
N GLY A 236 10.39 7.95 -17.74
CA GLY A 236 11.33 9.03 -17.43
C GLY A 236 10.68 10.34 -16.99
N GLU A 237 9.41 10.29 -16.57
CA GLU A 237 8.65 11.46 -16.10
C GLU A 237 9.01 11.85 -14.67
N ILE A 238 9.39 10.88 -13.85
CA ILE A 238 9.90 11.08 -12.48
C ILE A 238 11.16 10.24 -12.27
N ILE A 239 12.03 10.71 -11.39
CA ILE A 239 13.33 10.09 -11.10
C ILE A 239 13.31 9.53 -9.68
N GLU A 240 13.75 8.29 -9.53
CA GLU A 240 13.93 7.67 -8.22
C GLU A 240 15.18 8.22 -7.52
N LYS A 241 15.01 8.67 -6.26
CA LYS A 241 16.08 9.25 -5.45
C LYS A 241 15.81 8.99 -3.97
N ILE A 242 16.84 8.93 -3.15
CA ILE A 242 16.68 9.06 -1.69
C ILE A 242 16.24 10.50 -1.42
N LEU A 243 15.03 10.65 -0.87
CA LEU A 243 14.47 11.94 -0.47
C LEU A 243 14.41 12.01 1.04
N THR A 244 14.83 13.14 1.60
CA THR A 244 14.91 13.38 3.04
C THR A 244 13.86 14.39 3.51
N LEU A 245 13.73 14.55 4.83
CA LEU A 245 12.90 15.61 5.40
C LEU A 245 13.36 17.01 4.98
N ASP A 246 14.67 17.21 4.73
CA ASP A 246 15.20 18.47 4.24
C ASP A 246 14.80 18.72 2.78
N ASP A 247 14.74 17.67 1.96
CA ASP A 247 14.22 17.76 0.59
C ASP A 247 12.75 18.17 0.56
N LEU A 248 11.95 17.72 1.55
CA LEU A 248 10.55 18.13 1.69
C LEU A 248 10.41 19.64 1.91
N GLN A 249 11.30 20.23 2.72
CA GLN A 249 11.31 21.67 2.99
C GLN A 249 11.70 22.51 1.76
N ARG A 250 12.56 21.96 0.88
CA ARG A 250 13.05 22.64 -0.33
C ARG A 250 12.16 22.44 -1.55
N ALA A 251 11.20 21.53 -1.46
CA ALA A 251 10.34 21.20 -2.59
C ALA A 251 9.48 22.38 -3.02
N GLN A 252 9.44 22.66 -4.32
CA GLN A 252 8.59 23.68 -4.94
C GLN A 252 7.13 23.24 -4.98
N SER A 253 6.89 21.94 -5.11
CA SER A 253 5.56 21.33 -5.00
C SER A 253 5.64 19.90 -4.50
N ILE A 254 4.56 19.47 -3.82
CA ILE A 254 4.43 18.15 -3.22
C ILE A 254 3.19 17.49 -3.81
N TRP A 255 3.33 16.24 -4.23
CA TRP A 255 2.27 15.49 -4.88
C TRP A 255 2.09 14.12 -4.27
N PHE A 256 0.83 13.82 -4.00
CA PHE A 256 0.34 12.46 -3.80
C PHE A 256 -0.04 11.88 -5.15
N ILE A 257 0.40 10.65 -5.45
CA ILE A 257 0.02 9.95 -6.67
C ILE A 257 -0.44 8.53 -6.40
N ASN A 258 -1.48 8.09 -7.10
CA ASN A 258 -1.86 6.67 -7.20
C ASN A 258 -2.65 6.39 -8.49
N SER A 259 -2.82 5.11 -8.84
CA SER A 259 -3.48 4.67 -10.07
C SER A 259 -5.00 4.95 -10.14
N VAL A 260 -5.62 5.32 -9.02
CA VAL A 260 -7.06 5.61 -8.95
C VAL A 260 -7.35 7.10 -9.11
N ARG A 261 -6.59 7.94 -8.38
CA ARG A 261 -6.79 9.40 -8.32
C ARG A 261 -5.88 10.17 -9.26
N GLY A 262 -4.83 9.54 -9.81
CA GLY A 262 -3.78 10.23 -10.54
C GLY A 262 -2.93 11.10 -9.62
N TRP A 263 -2.71 12.34 -10.01
CA TRP A 263 -1.93 13.32 -9.28
C TRP A 263 -2.82 14.21 -8.42
N VAL A 264 -2.51 14.34 -7.14
CA VAL A 264 -3.19 15.23 -6.20
C VAL A 264 -2.16 16.15 -5.58
N ARG A 265 -2.29 17.47 -5.77
CA ARG A 265 -1.44 18.45 -5.10
C ARG A 265 -1.69 18.41 -3.61
N VAL A 266 -0.64 18.42 -2.82
CA VAL A 266 -0.75 18.41 -1.37
C VAL A 266 0.17 19.45 -0.74
N GLU A 267 -0.16 19.84 0.50
CA GLU A 267 0.66 20.74 1.32
C GLU A 267 0.71 20.21 2.76
N VAL A 268 1.85 20.36 3.40
CA VAL A 268 2.03 19.95 4.79
C VAL A 268 1.36 20.96 5.71
N VAL A 269 0.57 20.49 6.68
CA VAL A 269 -0.05 21.36 7.69
C VAL A 269 1.05 22.05 8.50
N ALA A 270 0.94 23.37 8.67
CA ALA A 270 1.92 24.16 9.41
C ALA A 270 2.03 23.69 10.87
N GLY A 271 3.26 23.48 11.36
CA GLY A 271 3.56 23.09 12.75
C GLY A 271 4.27 21.76 12.93
N VAL A 272 4.44 20.96 11.88
CA VAL A 272 5.00 19.59 11.95
C VAL A 272 6.48 19.52 11.52
N LEU A 273 7.04 20.59 11.01
CA LEU A 273 8.43 20.70 10.53
C LEU A 273 9.33 21.53 11.47
N ALA A 274 9.12 21.45 12.78
CA ALA A 274 9.97 22.12 13.77
C ALA A 274 11.10 21.20 14.27
#